data_5886e7acea79983de08bbfe561929544
#
_entry.id   5886e7acea79983de08bbfe561929544
#
_cell.length_a   1.000
_cell.length_b   1.000
_cell.length_c   1.000
_cell.angle_alpha   90.00
_cell.angle_beta   90.00
_cell.angle_gamma   90.00
#
_symmetry.space_group_name_H-M   'P 1'
#
loop_
_entity.id
_entity.type
_entity.pdbx_description
1 polymer ?
#
loop_
_entity_poly.entity_id
_entity_poly.type
_entity_poly.pdbx_seq_one_letter_code
_entity_poly.pdbx_strand_id
1 'polypeptide(L)'
;MNKSRKTSAVLFACIFVILGMWMMLSVYCQAAETNKDEKQPQTIRVGSFEDTFNYVGKNGVRQGYGYELMQALAGYTGWKFEYVKCDWSNCFDKLENGEIDIMGDISYTDERAQKMLFPEEPMGEEKYILYADLSNLDIGTYDFKFMDGKRVGVLMDTEPEIMLTEWENKNGIHTEHVNVNNDDDVEKKLANHEIDCFVSLEESLWSEQGISSVTTIGKSGIYFAINKERSDIKTELDYAMRQLEQDSPFFKADLYKKYFTLAYNQSLTGEEKLWLEEHGSIRIGFLNKVPAIFSMDEETGKLNGMLAEYISYAKDCLGNQRLKFGIQEYDDYNEMLRALQDHEIDMIFYVGRNPDLAEKKRLYTYKHSLDLQPDGGNG
;
A
#
# COMPACT_ATOMS: atom_id res chain seq x y z
N MET A 1 -82.40 7.09 -24.16
CA MET A 1 -81.96 7.69 -22.89
C MET A 1 -81.15 6.77 -21.95
N ASN A 2 -80.71 5.56 -22.41
CA ASN A 2 -80.03 4.59 -21.47
C ASN A 2 -78.56 4.37 -21.74
N LYS A 3 -77.96 4.94 -22.83
CA LYS A 3 -76.57 4.76 -23.17
C LYS A 3 -75.64 5.77 -22.42
N SER A 4 -76.13 7.00 -22.17
CA SER A 4 -75.41 8.07 -21.48
C SER A 4 -75.14 7.79 -19.96
N ARG A 5 -76.13 7.13 -19.28
CA ARG A 5 -76.02 6.80 -17.85
C ARG A 5 -74.95 5.69 -17.58
N LYS A 6 -74.75 4.75 -18.52
CA LYS A 6 -73.73 3.67 -18.36
C LYS A 6 -72.34 4.17 -18.54
N THR A 7 -72.10 5.10 -19.46
CA THR A 7 -70.78 5.71 -19.68
C THR A 7 -70.33 6.58 -18.50
N SER A 8 -71.23 7.34 -17.87
CA SER A 8 -70.94 8.13 -16.66
C SER A 8 -70.57 7.24 -15.43
N ALA A 9 -71.27 6.11 -15.26
CA ALA A 9 -71.00 5.20 -14.15
C ALA A 9 -69.61 4.52 -14.29
N VAL A 10 -69.23 4.15 -15.51
CA VAL A 10 -67.91 3.57 -15.77
C VAL A 10 -66.80 4.62 -15.57
N LEU A 11 -67.02 5.86 -15.98
CA LEU A 11 -66.05 6.95 -15.78
C LEU A 11 -65.86 7.26 -14.27
N PHE A 12 -66.91 7.27 -13.48
CA PHE A 12 -66.82 7.44 -12.03
C PHE A 12 -66.12 6.27 -11.35
N ALA A 13 -66.36 5.04 -11.77
CA ALA A 13 -65.66 3.87 -11.25
C ALA A 13 -64.14 3.90 -11.55
N CYS A 14 -63.75 4.32 -12.76
CA CYS A 14 -62.34 4.49 -13.14
C CYS A 14 -61.67 5.59 -12.32
N ILE A 15 -62.34 6.71 -12.06
CA ILE A 15 -61.79 7.80 -11.22
C ILE A 15 -61.59 7.34 -9.79
N PHE A 16 -62.51 6.57 -9.23
CA PHE A 16 -62.38 6.01 -7.86
C PHE A 16 -61.20 5.00 -7.77
N VAL A 17 -61.00 4.18 -8.78
CA VAL A 17 -59.86 3.23 -8.84
C VAL A 17 -58.55 3.98 -8.93
N ILE A 18 -58.46 5.02 -9.74
CA ILE A 18 -57.23 5.85 -9.91
C ILE A 18 -56.94 6.61 -8.60
N LEU A 19 -57.96 7.19 -7.95
CA LEU A 19 -57.79 7.86 -6.65
C LEU A 19 -57.40 6.87 -5.52
N GLY A 20 -57.94 5.65 -5.53
CA GLY A 20 -57.54 4.59 -4.61
C GLY A 20 -56.11 4.13 -4.81
N MET A 21 -55.68 3.99 -6.06
CA MET A 21 -54.27 3.70 -6.41
C MET A 21 -53.32 4.83 -6.00
N TRP A 22 -53.71 6.08 -6.19
CA TRP A 22 -52.95 7.24 -5.74
C TRP A 22 -52.80 7.31 -4.22
N MET A 23 -53.89 7.01 -3.47
CA MET A 23 -53.81 6.91 -2.02
C MET A 23 -52.93 5.74 -1.56
N MET A 24 -53.00 4.58 -2.21
CA MET A 24 -52.10 3.45 -1.90
C MET A 24 -50.64 3.77 -2.21
N LEU A 25 -50.36 4.44 -3.32
CA LEU A 25 -48.99 4.88 -3.63
C LEU A 25 -48.43 5.90 -2.62
N SER A 26 -49.26 6.86 -2.16
CA SER A 26 -48.85 7.85 -1.18
C SER A 26 -48.59 7.22 0.20
N VAL A 27 -49.35 6.22 0.60
CA VAL A 27 -49.13 5.45 1.83
C VAL A 27 -47.86 4.58 1.70
N TYR A 28 -47.63 4.01 0.52
CA TYR A 28 -46.38 3.25 0.26
C TYR A 28 -45.13 4.13 0.25
N CYS A 29 -45.21 5.34 -0.32
CA CYS A 29 -44.11 6.31 -0.24
C CYS A 29 -43.87 6.78 1.19
N GLN A 30 -44.91 7.08 1.98
CA GLN A 30 -44.76 7.46 3.39
C GLN A 30 -44.22 6.31 4.25
N ALA A 31 -44.61 5.05 3.98
CA ALA A 31 -44.06 3.89 4.69
C ALA A 31 -42.60 3.59 4.31
N ALA A 32 -42.16 3.97 3.10
CA ALA A 32 -40.79 3.86 2.67
C ALA A 32 -39.89 4.97 3.26
N GLU A 33 -40.45 6.15 3.54
CA GLU A 33 -39.72 7.24 4.21
C GLU A 33 -39.60 7.05 5.73
N THR A 34 -40.52 6.31 6.37
CA THR A 34 -40.51 6.09 7.84
C THR A 34 -39.57 4.95 8.27
N ASN A 35 -38.92 4.21 7.33
CA ASN A 35 -37.97 3.15 7.66
C ASN A 35 -36.50 3.54 7.40
N LYS A 36 -36.19 4.79 7.14
CA LYS A 36 -34.87 5.33 7.46
C LYS A 36 -34.92 5.73 8.94
N ASP A 37 -34.64 4.79 9.84
CA ASP A 37 -33.98 5.13 11.08
C ASP A 37 -32.73 5.87 10.68
N GLU A 38 -32.75 7.20 10.61
CA GLU A 38 -31.57 8.02 10.60
C GLU A 38 -30.87 7.78 11.94
N LYS A 39 -30.08 6.71 11.98
CA LYS A 39 -29.16 6.45 13.10
C LYS A 39 -28.40 7.75 13.31
N GLN A 40 -28.64 8.44 14.40
CA GLN A 40 -27.89 9.68 14.67
C GLN A 40 -26.41 9.37 14.56
N PRO A 41 -25.62 10.21 13.87
CA PRO A 41 -24.22 9.95 13.67
C PRO A 41 -23.54 9.77 15.02
N GLN A 42 -22.96 8.58 15.22
CA GLN A 42 -22.24 8.24 16.44
C GLN A 42 -20.92 9.02 16.49
N THR A 43 -20.65 9.66 17.62
CA THR A 43 -19.34 10.29 17.82
C THR A 43 -18.36 9.27 18.41
N ILE A 44 -17.24 9.08 17.75
CA ILE A 44 -16.16 8.18 18.13
C ILE A 44 -14.98 9.03 18.62
N ARG A 45 -14.53 8.77 19.84
CA ARG A 45 -13.36 9.43 20.43
C ARG A 45 -12.11 8.70 19.99
N VAL A 46 -11.27 9.40 19.20
CA VAL A 46 -10.06 8.85 18.59
C VAL A 46 -8.84 9.34 19.35
N GLY A 47 -8.03 8.41 19.87
CA GLY A 47 -6.73 8.74 20.43
C GLY A 47 -5.81 9.31 19.34
N SER A 48 -5.20 10.45 19.62
CA SER A 48 -4.35 11.17 18.67
C SER A 48 -3.02 11.52 19.30
N PHE A 49 -1.99 10.83 18.85
CA PHE A 49 -0.59 11.17 19.03
C PHE A 49 -0.01 11.58 17.66
N GLU A 50 1.01 12.42 17.67
CA GLU A 50 1.59 12.98 16.45
C GLU A 50 2.57 11.97 15.84
N ASP A 51 2.21 11.43 14.66
CA ASP A 51 3.03 10.52 13.86
C ASP A 51 2.65 10.62 12.36
N THR A 52 3.26 9.81 11.49
CA THR A 52 2.94 9.79 10.07
C THR A 52 1.51 9.31 9.77
N PHE A 53 0.89 8.56 10.69
CA PHE A 53 -0.47 8.07 10.53
C PHE A 53 -1.52 9.14 10.86
N ASN A 54 -1.22 10.06 11.78
CA ASN A 54 -2.20 11.05 12.23
C ASN A 54 -1.50 12.29 12.83
N TYR A 55 -1.40 13.37 12.07
CA TYR A 55 -0.75 14.60 12.50
C TYR A 55 -1.47 15.85 12.03
N VAL A 56 -1.15 16.99 12.63
CA VAL A 56 -1.63 18.30 12.20
C VAL A 56 -0.54 18.99 11.38
N GLY A 57 -0.82 19.19 10.10
CA GLY A 57 0.11 19.83 9.18
C GLY A 57 0.37 21.30 9.51
N LYS A 58 1.39 21.89 8.88
CA LYS A 58 1.77 23.31 9.05
C LYS A 58 0.63 24.30 8.76
N ASN A 59 -0.36 23.88 7.98
CA ASN A 59 -1.57 24.64 7.65
C ASN A 59 -2.68 24.50 8.71
N GLY A 60 -2.45 23.78 9.80
CA GLY A 60 -3.44 23.50 10.85
C GLY A 60 -4.48 22.45 10.48
N VAL A 61 -4.33 21.79 9.33
CA VAL A 61 -5.25 20.72 8.87
C VAL A 61 -4.71 19.37 9.29
N ARG A 62 -5.58 18.55 9.87
CA ARG A 62 -5.26 17.15 10.22
C ARG A 62 -5.11 16.32 8.95
N GLN A 63 -4.11 15.47 8.92
CA GLN A 63 -3.76 14.61 7.81
C GLN A 63 -2.99 13.38 8.31
N GLY A 64 -2.67 12.46 7.42
CA GLY A 64 -1.97 11.22 7.72
C GLY A 64 -2.72 10.02 7.20
N TYR A 65 -2.03 8.90 7.06
CA TYR A 65 -2.59 7.65 6.56
C TYR A 65 -3.82 7.20 7.35
N GLY A 66 -3.68 7.08 8.68
CA GLY A 66 -4.77 6.66 9.55
C GLY A 66 -5.93 7.64 9.57
N TYR A 67 -5.65 8.95 9.53
CA TYR A 67 -6.68 9.97 9.44
C TYR A 67 -7.53 9.82 8.17
N GLU A 68 -6.91 9.74 7.00
CA GLU A 68 -7.65 9.64 5.73
C GLU A 68 -8.38 8.30 5.60
N LEU A 69 -7.80 7.20 6.08
CA LEU A 69 -8.49 5.93 6.15
C LEU A 69 -9.74 6.01 7.02
N MET A 70 -9.65 6.59 8.21
CA MET A 70 -10.80 6.80 9.09
C MET A 70 -11.89 7.65 8.42
N GLN A 71 -11.52 8.72 7.68
CA GLN A 71 -12.49 9.53 6.94
C GLN A 71 -13.21 8.72 5.84
N ALA A 72 -12.50 7.84 5.13
CA ALA A 72 -13.12 6.95 4.15
C ALA A 72 -14.09 5.96 4.82
N LEU A 73 -13.70 5.37 5.94
CA LEU A 73 -14.54 4.44 6.72
C LEU A 73 -15.79 5.13 7.30
N ALA A 74 -15.69 6.43 7.64
CA ALA A 74 -16.83 7.23 8.07
C ALA A 74 -17.92 7.34 6.99
N GLY A 75 -17.56 7.24 5.72
CA GLY A 75 -18.52 7.19 4.60
C GLY A 75 -19.48 5.99 4.68
N TYR A 76 -19.05 4.88 5.27
CA TYR A 76 -19.84 3.66 5.44
C TYR A 76 -20.56 3.58 6.78
N THR A 77 -19.96 4.14 7.84
CA THR A 77 -20.48 4.05 9.21
C THR A 77 -21.35 5.24 9.61
N GLY A 78 -21.16 6.39 8.97
CA GLY A 78 -21.76 7.65 9.37
C GLY A 78 -21.13 8.24 10.65
N TRP A 79 -19.97 7.76 11.07
CA TRP A 79 -19.29 8.23 12.27
C TRP A 79 -18.84 9.69 12.17
N LYS A 80 -18.81 10.36 13.33
CA LYS A 80 -18.10 11.62 13.54
C LYS A 80 -16.97 11.40 14.50
N PHE A 81 -15.84 12.04 14.28
CA PHE A 81 -14.65 11.85 15.09
C PHE A 81 -14.40 13.03 16.02
N GLU A 82 -14.09 12.71 17.27
CA GLU A 82 -13.53 13.62 18.24
C GLU A 82 -12.10 13.16 18.56
N TYR A 83 -11.11 13.96 18.20
CA TYR A 83 -9.71 13.62 18.42
C TYR A 83 -9.26 14.04 19.81
N VAL A 84 -8.89 13.08 20.64
CA VAL A 84 -8.41 13.25 22.01
C VAL A 84 -6.90 13.17 22.02
N LYS A 85 -6.22 14.26 22.32
CA LYS A 85 -4.77 14.29 22.37
C LYS A 85 -4.24 13.39 23.48
N CYS A 86 -3.25 12.58 23.16
CA CYS A 86 -2.52 11.71 24.07
C CYS A 86 -1.07 11.52 23.59
N ASP A 87 -0.22 11.00 24.46
CA ASP A 87 1.10 10.48 24.08
C ASP A 87 0.97 8.96 23.87
N TRP A 88 1.88 8.36 23.15
CA TRP A 88 1.83 6.92 22.82
C TRP A 88 1.50 6.05 24.04
N SER A 89 2.24 6.21 25.13
CA SER A 89 2.04 5.39 26.34
C SER A 89 0.69 5.62 27.02
N ASN A 90 0.25 6.87 27.15
CA ASN A 90 -1.00 7.18 27.86
C ASN A 90 -2.26 6.98 27.01
N CYS A 91 -2.13 6.87 25.68
CA CYS A 91 -3.23 6.49 24.81
C CYS A 91 -3.77 5.09 25.14
N PHE A 92 -2.91 4.14 25.47
CA PHE A 92 -3.34 2.80 25.90
C PHE A 92 -4.18 2.85 27.18
N ASP A 93 -3.72 3.59 28.18
CA ASP A 93 -4.49 3.77 29.43
C ASP A 93 -5.85 4.41 29.16
N LYS A 94 -5.89 5.42 28.32
CA LYS A 94 -7.15 6.09 27.92
C LYS A 94 -8.09 5.15 27.17
N LEU A 95 -7.55 4.27 26.30
CA LEU A 95 -8.33 3.26 25.60
C LEU A 95 -8.91 2.24 26.59
N GLU A 96 -8.09 1.70 27.48
CA GLU A 96 -8.53 0.73 28.48
C GLU A 96 -9.57 1.31 29.43
N ASN A 97 -9.41 2.56 29.86
CA ASN A 97 -10.35 3.26 30.75
C ASN A 97 -11.61 3.80 30.05
N GLY A 98 -11.71 3.69 28.72
CA GLY A 98 -12.85 4.18 27.95
C GLY A 98 -12.91 5.72 27.83
N GLU A 99 -11.80 6.43 28.01
CA GLU A 99 -11.69 7.86 27.71
C GLU A 99 -11.63 8.11 26.19
N ILE A 100 -11.06 7.16 25.44
CA ILE A 100 -11.12 7.07 23.98
C ILE A 100 -11.75 5.75 23.56
N ASP A 101 -12.31 5.71 22.38
CA ASP A 101 -13.01 4.53 21.85
C ASP A 101 -12.14 3.71 20.92
N ILE A 102 -11.22 4.37 20.20
CA ILE A 102 -10.35 3.77 19.18
C ILE A 102 -9.03 4.55 19.09
N MET A 103 -7.96 3.85 18.78
CA MET A 103 -6.68 4.42 18.34
C MET A 103 -6.12 3.58 17.19
N GLY A 104 -5.32 4.17 16.32
CA GLY A 104 -4.68 3.50 15.18
C GLY A 104 -3.22 3.18 15.44
N ASP A 105 -2.57 2.58 14.43
CA ASP A 105 -1.13 2.33 14.39
C ASP A 105 -0.62 1.36 15.46
N ILE A 106 -1.39 0.30 15.70
CA ILE A 106 -1.11 -0.66 16.77
C ILE A 106 -0.79 -2.02 16.18
N SER A 107 0.42 -2.54 16.43
CA SER A 107 0.75 -3.92 16.13
C SER A 107 -0.07 -4.87 17.00
N TYR A 108 -0.61 -5.92 16.40
CA TYR A 108 -1.32 -6.96 17.14
C TYR A 108 -0.35 -7.76 18.00
N THR A 109 -0.70 -7.98 19.26
CA THR A 109 -0.08 -8.99 20.14
C THR A 109 -1.16 -9.69 20.97
N ASP A 110 -0.90 -10.95 21.36
CA ASP A 110 -1.83 -11.70 22.21
C ASP A 110 -2.05 -11.02 23.57
N GLU A 111 -1.05 -10.32 24.09
CA GLU A 111 -1.17 -9.56 25.34
C GLU A 111 -2.14 -8.37 25.15
N ARG A 112 -1.99 -7.61 24.06
CA ARG A 112 -2.88 -6.49 23.74
C ARG A 112 -4.31 -6.96 23.49
N ALA A 113 -4.49 -8.10 22.82
CA ALA A 113 -5.80 -8.68 22.53
C ALA A 113 -6.57 -9.11 23.82
N GLN A 114 -5.89 -9.28 24.93
CA GLN A 114 -6.55 -9.50 26.24
C GLN A 114 -7.19 -8.22 26.78
N LYS A 115 -6.68 -7.04 26.43
CA LYS A 115 -7.07 -5.74 26.97
C LYS A 115 -7.92 -4.90 26.03
N MET A 116 -7.83 -5.12 24.72
CA MET A 116 -8.52 -4.35 23.68
C MET A 116 -9.03 -5.25 22.58
N LEU A 117 -9.90 -4.71 21.69
CA LEU A 117 -10.40 -5.41 20.52
C LEU A 117 -9.61 -4.95 19.28
N PHE A 118 -9.44 -5.87 18.35
CA PHE A 118 -8.85 -5.62 17.04
C PHE A 118 -9.86 -5.97 15.93
N PRO A 119 -9.92 -5.21 14.82
CA PRO A 119 -10.68 -5.60 13.64
C PRO A 119 -10.08 -6.87 13.02
N GLU A 120 -10.84 -7.50 12.11
CA GLU A 120 -10.41 -8.71 11.40
C GLU A 120 -9.24 -8.41 10.45
N GLU A 121 -9.30 -7.25 9.78
CA GLU A 121 -8.31 -6.81 8.80
C GLU A 121 -7.40 -5.73 9.37
N PRO A 122 -6.11 -5.73 9.02
CA PRO A 122 -5.21 -4.64 9.40
C PRO A 122 -5.61 -3.33 8.69
N MET A 123 -5.37 -2.22 9.36
CA MET A 123 -5.49 -0.90 8.73
C MET A 123 -4.42 -0.67 7.67
N GLY A 124 -3.26 -1.26 7.84
CA GLY A 124 -2.11 -1.16 6.94
C GLY A 124 -1.01 -2.14 7.32
N GLU A 125 0.13 -1.99 6.68
CA GLU A 125 1.35 -2.77 6.96
C GLU A 125 2.51 -1.83 7.25
N GLU A 126 3.31 -2.16 8.24
CA GLU A 126 4.65 -1.63 8.44
C GLU A 126 5.65 -2.51 7.71
N LYS A 127 6.61 -1.89 7.05
CA LYS A 127 7.72 -2.60 6.45
C LYS A 127 9.00 -2.33 7.23
N TYR A 128 9.71 -3.38 7.53
CA TYR A 128 11.03 -3.32 8.14
C TYR A 128 12.09 -3.42 7.05
N ILE A 129 12.90 -2.40 6.97
CA ILE A 129 13.90 -2.20 5.91
C ILE A 129 15.29 -2.35 6.50
N LEU A 130 16.14 -3.09 5.80
CA LEU A 130 17.57 -3.05 6.03
C LEU A 130 18.15 -1.83 5.33
N TYR A 131 18.79 -0.95 6.07
CA TYR A 131 19.41 0.27 5.59
C TYR A 131 20.92 0.21 5.69
N ALA A 132 21.61 0.87 4.76
CA ALA A 132 23.05 0.99 4.78
C ALA A 132 23.54 2.27 4.11
N ASP A 133 24.71 2.75 4.51
CA ASP A 133 25.47 3.72 3.73
C ASP A 133 26.16 2.98 2.58
N LEU A 134 25.59 3.09 1.39
CA LEU A 134 26.07 2.40 0.20
C LEU A 134 27.46 2.88 -0.27
N SER A 135 27.95 4.01 0.23
CA SER A 135 29.32 4.47 -0.08
C SER A 135 30.38 3.60 0.58
N ASN A 136 30.02 2.84 1.61
CA ASN A 136 30.91 2.02 2.43
C ASN A 136 30.83 0.52 2.14
N LEU A 137 29.97 0.09 1.22
CA LEU A 137 29.73 -1.32 0.95
C LEU A 137 29.90 -1.65 -0.53
N ASP A 138 30.69 -2.71 -0.82
CA ASP A 138 30.68 -3.39 -2.10
C ASP A 138 29.34 -4.14 -2.28
N ILE A 139 28.24 -3.40 -2.39
CA ILE A 139 26.90 -3.95 -2.42
C ILE A 139 26.50 -4.30 -3.84
N GLY A 140 26.56 -5.58 -4.18
CA GLY A 140 25.82 -6.14 -5.31
C GLY A 140 24.34 -6.29 -4.91
N THR A 141 23.43 -5.65 -5.63
CA THR A 141 22.00 -5.58 -5.33
C THR A 141 21.25 -6.93 -5.37
N TYR A 142 21.86 -8.02 -5.80
CA TYR A 142 21.19 -9.31 -6.05
C TYR A 142 21.72 -10.50 -5.23
N ASP A 143 22.90 -10.37 -4.63
CA ASP A 143 23.46 -11.40 -3.76
C ASP A 143 23.74 -10.81 -2.38
N PHE A 144 22.87 -11.11 -1.41
CA PHE A 144 23.04 -10.64 -0.04
C PHE A 144 24.23 -11.23 0.70
N LYS A 145 25.07 -12.05 0.06
CA LYS A 145 26.27 -12.63 0.69
C LYS A 145 27.27 -11.60 1.16
N PHE A 146 27.25 -10.39 0.60
CA PHE A 146 28.06 -9.28 1.12
C PHE A 146 27.69 -8.90 2.56
N MET A 147 26.49 -9.28 3.02
CA MET A 147 26.03 -9.06 4.38
C MET A 147 26.59 -10.06 5.39
N ASP A 148 27.16 -11.19 4.92
CA ASP A 148 27.67 -12.23 5.81
C ASP A 148 28.79 -11.69 6.70
N GLY A 149 28.65 -11.83 8.02
CA GLY A 149 29.56 -11.28 9.01
C GLY A 149 29.50 -9.76 9.23
N LYS A 150 28.53 -9.04 8.63
CA LYS A 150 28.33 -7.60 8.89
C LYS A 150 27.65 -7.38 10.24
N ARG A 151 27.92 -6.22 10.83
CA ARG A 151 27.27 -5.78 12.07
C ARG A 151 26.00 -5.02 11.72
N VAL A 152 24.86 -5.55 12.14
CA VAL A 152 23.54 -4.99 11.86
C VAL A 152 22.93 -4.43 13.13
N GLY A 153 22.70 -3.12 13.17
CA GLY A 153 21.97 -2.46 14.23
C GLY A 153 20.52 -2.87 14.20
N VAL A 154 20.00 -3.42 15.28
CA VAL A 154 18.59 -3.80 15.43
C VAL A 154 18.15 -3.62 16.87
N LEU A 155 16.88 -3.26 17.08
CA LEU A 155 16.32 -3.23 18.44
C LEU A 155 16.11 -4.67 18.90
N MET A 156 16.94 -5.12 19.82
CA MET A 156 16.94 -6.51 20.29
C MET A 156 15.72 -6.85 21.13
N ASP A 157 15.38 -8.13 21.19
CA ASP A 157 14.19 -8.67 21.86
C ASP A 157 12.86 -8.11 21.32
N THR A 158 12.85 -7.77 20.02
CA THR A 158 11.67 -7.19 19.33
C THR A 158 11.39 -7.87 18.00
N GLU A 159 10.24 -7.56 17.41
CA GLU A 159 9.81 -8.06 16.10
C GLU A 159 10.84 -7.82 14.97
N PRO A 160 11.48 -6.63 14.84
CA PRO A 160 12.55 -6.41 13.87
C PRO A 160 13.71 -7.40 13.96
N GLU A 161 14.13 -7.81 15.15
CA GLU A 161 15.21 -8.80 15.31
C GLU A 161 14.75 -10.20 14.85
N ILE A 162 13.52 -10.58 15.16
CA ILE A 162 12.93 -11.85 14.71
C ILE A 162 12.89 -11.87 13.17
N MET A 163 12.42 -10.79 12.55
CA MET A 163 12.35 -10.67 11.09
C MET A 163 13.74 -10.68 10.45
N LEU A 164 14.73 -10.04 11.06
CA LEU A 164 16.11 -10.08 10.59
C LEU A 164 16.65 -11.51 10.61
N THR A 165 16.46 -12.23 11.71
CA THR A 165 16.88 -13.63 11.85
C THR A 165 16.19 -14.54 10.82
N GLU A 166 14.89 -14.36 10.57
CA GLU A 166 14.17 -15.11 9.55
C GLU A 166 14.68 -14.81 8.13
N TRP A 167 14.95 -13.54 7.85
CA TRP A 167 15.52 -13.12 6.58
C TRP A 167 16.93 -13.69 6.35
N GLU A 168 17.79 -13.70 7.37
CA GLU A 168 19.12 -14.32 7.36
C GLU A 168 19.04 -15.81 7.03
N ASN A 169 18.17 -16.53 7.74
CA ASN A 169 17.97 -17.96 7.53
C ASN A 169 17.49 -18.26 6.10
N LYS A 170 16.58 -17.45 5.57
CA LYS A 170 16.04 -17.59 4.20
C LYS A 170 17.11 -17.38 3.13
N ASN A 171 18.08 -16.48 3.37
CA ASN A 171 19.12 -16.13 2.41
C ASN A 171 20.45 -16.86 2.66
N GLY A 172 20.56 -17.66 3.72
CA GLY A 172 21.78 -18.38 4.08
C GLY A 172 22.91 -17.44 4.49
N ILE A 173 22.58 -16.38 5.21
CA ILE A 173 23.47 -15.32 5.67
C ILE A 173 23.52 -15.35 7.19
N HIS A 174 24.62 -14.88 7.76
CA HIS A 174 24.76 -14.72 9.20
C HIS A 174 25.38 -13.37 9.51
N THR A 175 24.69 -12.51 10.22
CA THR A 175 25.16 -11.18 10.64
C THR A 175 25.40 -11.12 12.15
N GLU A 176 26.13 -10.12 12.61
CA GLU A 176 26.31 -9.81 14.02
C GLU A 176 25.25 -8.78 14.43
N HIS A 177 24.29 -9.17 15.27
CA HIS A 177 23.28 -8.26 15.77
C HIS A 177 23.85 -7.33 16.84
N VAL A 178 23.72 -6.03 16.64
CA VAL A 178 24.16 -4.99 17.55
C VAL A 178 22.93 -4.23 18.07
N ASN A 179 22.73 -4.20 19.38
CA ASN A 179 21.57 -3.48 19.93
C ASN A 179 21.64 -1.99 19.62
N VAL A 180 20.53 -1.44 19.11
CA VAL A 180 20.28 -0.01 18.95
C VAL A 180 18.99 0.35 19.67
N ASN A 181 18.90 1.56 20.25
CA ASN A 181 17.78 1.92 21.10
C ASN A 181 16.81 2.92 20.43
N ASN A 182 17.32 3.71 19.48
CA ASN A 182 16.58 4.74 18.74
C ASN A 182 17.44 5.24 17.56
N ASP A 183 16.88 6.14 16.77
CA ASP A 183 17.53 6.70 15.57
C ASP A 183 18.82 7.47 15.90
N ASP A 184 18.86 8.24 16.98
CA ASP A 184 20.08 8.92 17.42
C ASP A 184 21.22 7.93 17.75
N ASP A 185 20.89 6.77 18.32
CA ASP A 185 21.85 5.70 18.62
C ASP A 185 22.33 5.02 17.35
N VAL A 186 21.43 4.82 16.37
CA VAL A 186 21.78 4.33 15.00
C VAL A 186 22.75 5.28 14.32
N GLU A 187 22.42 6.57 14.24
CA GLU A 187 23.30 7.58 13.63
C GLU A 187 24.69 7.60 14.27
N LYS A 188 24.75 7.59 15.59
CA LYS A 188 25.99 7.59 16.33
C LYS A 188 26.83 6.34 16.07
N LYS A 189 26.21 5.15 16.05
CA LYS A 189 26.90 3.88 15.82
C LYS A 189 27.38 3.73 14.37
N LEU A 190 26.59 4.23 13.39
CA LEU A 190 27.03 4.31 12.01
C LEU A 190 28.27 5.23 11.87
N ALA A 191 28.20 6.44 12.43
CA ALA A 191 29.29 7.41 12.38
C ALA A 191 30.57 6.90 13.04
N ASN A 192 30.45 6.09 14.10
CA ASN A 192 31.58 5.47 14.81
C ASN A 192 32.04 4.15 14.17
N HIS A 193 31.43 3.71 13.07
CA HIS A 193 31.69 2.40 12.48
C HIS A 193 31.48 1.23 13.46
N GLU A 194 30.54 1.35 14.38
CA GLU A 194 30.17 0.27 15.30
C GLU A 194 29.16 -0.68 14.65
N ILE A 195 28.36 -0.19 13.68
CA ILE A 195 27.46 -0.97 12.81
C ILE A 195 27.74 -0.64 11.36
N ASP A 196 27.48 -1.60 10.48
CA ASP A 196 27.64 -1.47 9.03
C ASP A 196 26.32 -1.20 8.32
N CYS A 197 25.23 -1.71 8.91
CA CYS A 197 23.84 -1.60 8.46
C CYS A 197 22.92 -1.52 9.68
N PHE A 198 21.64 -1.24 9.46
CA PHE A 198 20.63 -1.29 10.53
C PHE A 198 19.24 -1.60 9.98
N VAL A 199 18.36 -2.05 10.85
CA VAL A 199 16.94 -2.29 10.56
C VAL A 199 16.12 -1.17 11.17
N SER A 200 15.28 -0.54 10.36
CA SER A 200 14.27 0.42 10.81
C SER A 200 13.00 0.29 9.97
N LEU A 201 11.93 0.98 10.39
CA LEU A 201 10.72 1.12 9.59
C LEU A 201 11.02 1.86 8.28
N GLU A 202 10.11 1.71 7.29
CA GLU A 202 10.19 2.44 6.03
C GLU A 202 9.96 3.94 6.28
N GLU A 203 11.06 4.72 6.33
CA GLU A 203 11.03 6.15 6.61
C GLU A 203 11.84 6.98 5.60
N SER A 204 11.38 8.21 5.32
CA SER A 204 12.07 9.11 4.40
C SER A 204 13.33 9.76 4.99
N LEU A 205 13.41 9.82 6.33
CA LEU A 205 14.50 10.46 7.06
C LEU A 205 15.88 9.93 6.63
N TRP A 206 16.02 8.64 6.53
CA TRP A 206 17.30 7.99 6.20
C TRP A 206 17.81 8.34 4.79
N SER A 207 16.90 8.47 3.82
CA SER A 207 17.27 8.86 2.46
C SER A 207 17.75 10.31 2.36
N GLU A 208 17.23 11.20 3.21
CA GLU A 208 17.68 12.59 3.30
C GLU A 208 19.10 12.69 3.85
N GLN A 209 19.50 11.74 4.67
CA GLN A 209 20.86 11.62 5.23
C GLN A 209 21.83 10.87 4.33
N GLY A 210 21.43 10.44 3.14
CA GLY A 210 22.27 9.70 2.20
C GLY A 210 22.36 8.20 2.48
N ILE A 211 21.56 7.69 3.42
CA ILE A 211 21.42 6.28 3.75
C ILE A 211 20.40 5.64 2.82
N SER A 212 20.71 4.48 2.29
CA SER A 212 19.86 3.81 1.30
C SER A 212 19.22 2.55 1.85
N SER A 213 18.01 2.28 1.40
CA SER A 213 17.36 0.99 1.63
C SER A 213 18.08 -0.10 0.84
N VAL A 214 18.44 -1.20 1.48
CA VAL A 214 19.04 -2.39 0.86
C VAL A 214 17.95 -3.36 0.42
N THR A 215 17.07 -3.72 1.34
CA THR A 215 15.95 -4.64 1.08
C THR A 215 14.90 -4.56 2.19
N THR A 216 13.69 -5.00 1.88
CA THR A 216 12.66 -5.27 2.90
C THR A 216 12.93 -6.63 3.52
N ILE A 217 13.12 -6.70 4.83
CA ILE A 217 13.36 -7.94 5.57
C ILE A 217 12.09 -8.57 6.10
N GLY A 218 11.06 -7.76 6.36
CA GLY A 218 9.77 -8.25 6.87
C GLY A 218 8.69 -7.20 6.81
N LYS A 219 7.47 -7.61 7.17
CA LYS A 219 6.28 -6.77 7.27
C LYS A 219 5.45 -7.20 8.46
N SER A 220 4.85 -6.24 9.15
CA SER A 220 3.90 -6.48 10.22
C SER A 220 2.59 -5.75 9.94
N GLY A 221 1.46 -6.38 10.26
CA GLY A 221 0.16 -5.72 10.19
C GLY A 221 0.01 -4.70 11.31
N ILE A 222 -0.46 -3.51 10.97
CA ILE A 222 -0.89 -2.50 11.94
C ILE A 222 -2.40 -2.41 11.95
N TYR A 223 -2.96 -2.17 13.11
CA TYR A 223 -4.39 -2.25 13.34
C TYR A 223 -4.94 -1.02 14.06
N PHE A 224 -6.24 -0.85 13.97
CA PHE A 224 -6.98 -0.07 14.95
C PHE A 224 -7.14 -0.91 16.22
N ALA A 225 -6.84 -0.33 17.36
CA ALA A 225 -7.18 -0.88 18.66
C ALA A 225 -8.46 -0.20 19.19
N ILE A 226 -9.38 -0.98 19.69
CA ILE A 226 -10.73 -0.55 20.08
C ILE A 226 -10.91 -0.87 21.56
N ASN A 227 -11.52 0.03 22.31
CA ASN A 227 -11.87 -0.23 23.72
C ASN A 227 -12.67 -1.54 23.83
N LYS A 228 -12.33 -2.36 24.82
CA LYS A 228 -12.86 -3.73 24.98
C LYS A 228 -14.38 -3.80 25.11
N GLU A 229 -15.01 -2.77 25.67
CA GLU A 229 -16.44 -2.68 25.86
C GLU A 229 -17.18 -2.21 24.60
N ARG A 230 -16.46 -1.84 23.53
CA ARG A 230 -17.01 -1.26 22.32
C ARG A 230 -17.02 -2.26 21.14
N SER A 231 -17.64 -3.43 21.38
CA SER A 231 -17.86 -4.44 20.32
C SER A 231 -18.75 -3.93 19.17
N ASP A 232 -19.58 -2.93 19.43
CA ASP A 232 -20.36 -2.19 18.43
C ASP A 232 -19.43 -1.53 17.41
N ILE A 233 -18.41 -0.80 17.85
CA ILE A 233 -17.40 -0.16 16.99
C ILE A 233 -16.64 -1.21 16.19
N LYS A 234 -16.17 -2.30 16.82
CA LYS A 234 -15.48 -3.38 16.09
C LYS A 234 -16.34 -3.91 14.94
N THR A 235 -17.61 -4.22 15.19
CA THR A 235 -18.51 -4.78 14.18
C THR A 235 -18.73 -3.81 13.01
N GLU A 236 -18.97 -2.53 13.31
CA GLU A 236 -19.15 -1.50 12.28
C GLU A 236 -17.87 -1.23 11.50
N LEU A 237 -16.71 -1.26 12.17
CA LEU A 237 -15.38 -1.10 11.54
C LEU A 237 -15.07 -2.25 10.60
N ASP A 238 -15.24 -3.51 11.03
CA ASP A 238 -15.04 -4.69 10.20
C ASP A 238 -15.94 -4.65 8.94
N TYR A 239 -17.18 -4.22 9.10
CA TYR A 239 -18.10 -4.02 7.97
C TYR A 239 -17.57 -2.94 7.02
N ALA A 240 -17.19 -1.77 7.54
CA ALA A 240 -16.73 -0.64 6.74
C ALA A 240 -15.41 -0.96 6.00
N MET A 241 -14.49 -1.66 6.64
CA MET A 241 -13.23 -2.08 6.01
C MET A 241 -13.47 -3.04 4.86
N ARG A 242 -14.36 -4.03 5.03
CA ARG A 242 -14.75 -4.93 3.93
C ARG A 242 -15.45 -4.19 2.77
N GLN A 243 -16.33 -3.22 3.07
CA GLN A 243 -16.99 -2.43 2.01
C GLN A 243 -15.98 -1.56 1.27
N LEU A 244 -15.07 -0.91 1.97
CA LEU A 244 -14.02 -0.10 1.35
C LEU A 244 -13.12 -0.95 0.42
N GLU A 245 -12.76 -2.15 0.85
CA GLU A 245 -11.97 -3.07 0.02
C GLU A 245 -12.72 -3.52 -1.24
N GLN A 246 -14.04 -3.75 -1.14
CA GLN A 246 -14.87 -4.12 -2.30
C GLN A 246 -15.08 -2.96 -3.26
N ASP A 247 -15.35 -1.77 -2.75
CA ASP A 247 -15.66 -0.59 -3.57
C ASP A 247 -14.40 0.08 -4.15
N SER A 248 -13.28 -0.01 -3.42
CA SER A 248 -12.03 0.66 -3.76
C SER A 248 -10.81 -0.18 -3.34
N PRO A 249 -10.54 -1.31 -4.02
CA PRO A 249 -9.52 -2.29 -3.61
C PRO A 249 -8.09 -1.72 -3.57
N PHE A 250 -7.83 -0.63 -4.26
CA PHE A 250 -6.52 0.04 -4.27
C PHE A 250 -6.42 1.21 -3.28
N PHE A 251 -7.48 1.54 -2.55
CA PHE A 251 -7.51 2.72 -1.67
C PHE A 251 -6.38 2.72 -0.63
N LYS A 252 -6.22 1.62 0.11
CA LYS A 252 -5.14 1.49 1.10
C LYS A 252 -3.75 1.57 0.47
N ALA A 253 -3.57 0.97 -0.71
CA ALA A 253 -2.30 1.01 -1.44
C ALA A 253 -1.97 2.43 -1.95
N ASP A 254 -2.95 3.14 -2.51
CA ASP A 254 -2.78 4.52 -2.96
C ASP A 254 -2.50 5.45 -1.79
N LEU A 255 -3.18 5.23 -0.67
CA LEU A 255 -2.97 5.98 0.56
C LEU A 255 -1.58 5.71 1.16
N TYR A 256 -1.15 4.45 1.16
CA TYR A 256 0.21 4.07 1.55
C TYR A 256 1.26 4.77 0.68
N LYS A 257 1.06 4.72 -0.64
CA LYS A 257 1.91 5.43 -1.61
C LYS A 257 1.98 6.93 -1.32
N LYS A 258 0.89 7.56 -0.93
CA LYS A 258 0.84 8.98 -0.61
C LYS A 258 1.68 9.38 0.61
N TYR A 259 1.72 8.54 1.65
CA TYR A 259 2.32 8.88 2.94
C TYR A 259 3.67 8.20 3.20
N PHE A 260 3.87 6.99 2.68
CA PHE A 260 5.04 6.16 2.96
C PHE A 260 5.88 5.84 1.74
N THR A 261 5.42 6.20 0.53
CA THR A 261 6.34 6.05 -0.58
C THR A 261 7.45 7.05 -0.37
N LEU A 262 8.51 6.54 0.21
CA LEU A 262 9.83 7.08 -0.04
C LEU A 262 9.90 7.25 -1.56
N ALA A 263 10.20 8.46 -2.02
CA ALA A 263 10.89 8.53 -3.29
C ALA A 263 12.03 7.53 -3.10
N TYR A 264 11.90 6.34 -3.68
CA TYR A 264 12.97 5.37 -3.74
C TYR A 264 14.09 6.06 -4.52
N ASN A 265 14.81 6.92 -3.84
CA ASN A 265 16.15 7.26 -4.21
C ASN A 265 16.98 6.01 -3.89
N GLN A 266 16.73 4.92 -4.63
CA GLN A 266 17.74 3.90 -4.79
C GLN A 266 18.91 4.67 -5.38
N SER A 267 19.84 5.05 -4.54
CA SER A 267 21.06 5.65 -5.00
C SER A 267 21.75 4.56 -5.79
N LEU A 268 21.85 4.80 -7.09
CA LEU A 268 22.64 3.95 -7.96
C LEU A 268 24.02 3.79 -7.36
N THR A 269 24.55 2.58 -7.35
CA THR A 269 25.95 2.32 -7.02
C THR A 269 26.87 3.15 -7.92
N GLY A 270 28.11 3.33 -7.53
CA GLY A 270 29.09 4.02 -8.38
C GLY A 270 29.22 3.38 -9.75
N GLU A 271 29.20 2.04 -9.82
CA GLU A 271 29.27 1.27 -11.07
C GLU A 271 28.01 1.47 -11.92
N GLU A 272 26.82 1.45 -11.35
CA GLU A 272 25.57 1.70 -12.07
C GLU A 272 25.49 3.13 -12.61
N LYS A 273 26.01 4.11 -11.86
CA LYS A 273 26.13 5.50 -12.34
C LYS A 273 27.05 5.60 -13.54
N LEU A 274 28.23 5.02 -13.44
CA LEU A 274 29.21 4.99 -14.53
C LEU A 274 28.65 4.27 -15.76
N TRP A 275 28.01 3.11 -15.54
CA TRP A 275 27.36 2.35 -16.60
C TRP A 275 26.28 3.19 -17.33
N LEU A 276 25.42 3.91 -16.60
CA LEU A 276 24.39 4.77 -17.18
C LEU A 276 24.99 5.96 -17.94
N GLU A 277 26.07 6.53 -17.45
CA GLU A 277 26.78 7.64 -18.13
C GLU A 277 27.38 7.18 -19.45
N GLU A 278 28.02 6.01 -19.47
CA GLU A 278 28.61 5.42 -20.67
C GLU A 278 27.59 4.86 -21.65
N HIS A 279 26.57 4.21 -21.15
CA HIS A 279 25.51 3.54 -21.93
C HIS A 279 24.47 4.51 -22.51
N GLY A 280 24.16 5.56 -21.81
CA GLY A 280 23.26 6.65 -22.19
C GLY A 280 21.79 6.36 -21.91
N SER A 281 21.13 5.49 -22.67
CA SER A 281 19.71 5.17 -22.48
C SER A 281 19.48 3.68 -22.39
N ILE A 282 18.61 3.25 -21.47
CA ILE A 282 18.14 1.87 -21.36
C ILE A 282 17.19 1.59 -22.53
N ARG A 283 17.55 0.63 -23.39
CA ARG A 283 16.82 0.31 -24.60
C ARG A 283 15.86 -0.84 -24.32
N ILE A 284 14.57 -0.59 -24.50
CA ILE A 284 13.49 -1.56 -24.22
C ILE A 284 12.87 -2.01 -25.53
N GLY A 285 12.93 -3.31 -25.79
CA GLY A 285 12.18 -3.94 -26.90
C GLY A 285 10.80 -4.40 -26.45
N PHE A 286 9.81 -4.22 -27.31
CA PHE A 286 8.43 -4.70 -27.07
C PHE A 286 7.77 -5.19 -28.37
N LEU A 287 6.75 -6.04 -28.23
CA LEU A 287 5.96 -6.55 -29.37
C LEU A 287 4.69 -5.75 -29.55
N ASN A 288 4.41 -5.25 -30.74
CA ASN A 288 3.22 -4.45 -31.07
C ASN A 288 1.92 -5.30 -31.18
N LYS A 289 1.77 -6.34 -30.38
CA LYS A 289 0.61 -7.26 -30.49
C LYS A 289 -0.33 -7.28 -29.31
N VAL A 290 -0.09 -6.44 -28.31
CA VAL A 290 -0.89 -6.43 -27.06
C VAL A 290 -1.25 -5.00 -26.64
N PRO A 291 -2.21 -4.35 -27.31
CA PRO A 291 -2.52 -2.92 -27.10
C PRO A 291 -2.88 -2.52 -25.67
N ALA A 292 -3.41 -3.45 -24.87
CA ALA A 292 -3.72 -3.20 -23.46
C ALA A 292 -2.47 -3.07 -22.57
N ILE A 293 -1.36 -3.66 -22.99
CA ILE A 293 -0.09 -3.62 -22.25
C ILE A 293 0.75 -2.43 -22.71
N PHE A 294 0.73 -2.14 -24.00
CA PHE A 294 1.42 -1.00 -24.61
C PHE A 294 0.80 -0.67 -25.96
N SER A 295 0.72 0.61 -26.27
CA SER A 295 0.39 1.12 -27.59
C SER A 295 1.12 2.43 -27.83
N MET A 296 1.54 2.64 -29.06
CA MET A 296 2.02 3.94 -29.53
C MET A 296 0.85 4.68 -30.14
N ASP A 297 0.64 5.91 -29.70
CA ASP A 297 -0.31 6.81 -30.33
C ASP A 297 0.27 7.24 -31.69
N GLU A 298 -0.41 6.91 -32.76
CA GLU A 298 0.09 7.13 -34.14
C GLU A 298 0.24 8.62 -34.47
N GLU A 299 -0.55 9.51 -33.85
CA GLU A 299 -0.51 10.94 -34.15
C GLU A 299 0.58 11.66 -33.33
N THR A 300 0.74 11.29 -32.07
CA THR A 300 1.62 11.97 -31.13
C THR A 300 2.94 11.24 -30.88
N GLY A 301 3.06 9.97 -31.26
CA GLY A 301 4.19 9.10 -30.93
C GLY A 301 4.32 8.82 -29.43
N LYS A 302 3.26 9.06 -28.64
CA LYS A 302 3.27 8.87 -27.20
C LYS A 302 3.03 7.41 -26.86
N LEU A 303 3.88 6.86 -26.01
CA LEU A 303 3.69 5.53 -25.42
C LEU A 303 2.57 5.57 -24.39
N ASN A 304 1.65 4.62 -24.45
CA ASN A 304 0.55 4.42 -23.51
C ASN A 304 0.58 2.98 -22.97
N GLY A 305 -0.18 2.75 -21.89
CA GLY A 305 -0.33 1.43 -21.28
C GLY A 305 0.73 1.14 -20.20
N MET A 306 0.82 -0.11 -19.79
CA MET A 306 1.63 -0.57 -18.67
C MET A 306 3.12 -0.24 -18.81
N LEU A 307 3.68 -0.30 -20.02
CA LEU A 307 5.08 0.07 -20.25
C LEU A 307 5.34 1.56 -19.98
N ALA A 308 4.40 2.44 -20.37
CA ALA A 308 4.51 3.87 -20.10
C ALA A 308 4.48 4.16 -18.59
N GLU A 309 3.59 3.50 -17.86
CA GLU A 309 3.49 3.60 -16.41
C GLU A 309 4.75 3.04 -15.72
N TYR A 310 5.27 1.90 -16.19
CA TYR A 310 6.51 1.33 -15.68
C TYR A 310 7.70 2.30 -15.85
N ILE A 311 7.84 2.90 -17.04
CA ILE A 311 8.90 3.89 -17.31
C ILE A 311 8.74 5.14 -16.42
N SER A 312 7.50 5.61 -16.24
CA SER A 312 7.22 6.73 -15.36
C SER A 312 7.61 6.41 -13.92
N TYR A 313 7.16 5.26 -13.43
CA TYR A 313 7.49 4.77 -12.10
C TYR A 313 9.00 4.60 -11.87
N ALA A 314 9.70 3.98 -12.83
CA ALA A 314 11.16 3.81 -12.74
C ALA A 314 11.90 5.16 -12.69
N LYS A 315 11.44 6.16 -13.43
CA LYS A 315 11.99 7.53 -13.35
C LYS A 315 11.74 8.19 -12.00
N ASP A 316 10.55 8.00 -11.45
CA ASP A 316 10.18 8.53 -10.13
C ASP A 316 11.02 7.89 -9.02
N CYS A 317 11.26 6.57 -9.11
CA CYS A 317 12.08 5.82 -8.14
C CYS A 317 13.54 6.29 -8.08
N LEU A 318 14.11 6.74 -9.20
CA LEU A 318 15.53 7.14 -9.29
C LEU A 318 15.72 8.66 -9.43
N GLY A 319 14.68 9.46 -9.15
CA GLY A 319 14.76 10.92 -9.19
C GLY A 319 14.86 11.47 -10.61
N ASN A 320 13.82 11.24 -11.37
CA ASN A 320 13.34 11.87 -12.62
C ASN A 320 14.35 12.31 -13.74
N GLN A 321 15.62 12.51 -13.45
CA GLN A 321 16.53 13.10 -14.43
C GLN A 321 17.66 12.17 -14.89
N ARG A 322 17.83 11.01 -14.27
CA ARG A 322 18.99 10.13 -14.52
C ARG A 322 18.70 9.01 -15.50
N LEU A 323 17.47 8.47 -15.52
CA LEU A 323 17.10 7.39 -16.41
C LEU A 323 16.55 7.93 -17.73
N LYS A 324 17.21 7.57 -18.81
CA LYS A 324 16.70 7.74 -20.17
C LYS A 324 16.30 6.37 -20.71
N PHE A 325 15.15 6.30 -21.37
CA PHE A 325 14.65 5.08 -21.98
C PHE A 325 14.51 5.29 -23.50
N GLY A 326 15.08 4.36 -24.25
CA GLY A 326 14.84 4.18 -25.68
C GLY A 326 13.84 3.04 -25.86
N ILE A 327 12.85 3.19 -26.73
CA ILE A 327 11.80 2.21 -26.94
C ILE A 327 11.88 1.74 -28.37
N GLN A 328 11.94 0.41 -28.58
CA GLN A 328 12.00 -0.20 -29.89
C GLN A 328 10.90 -1.25 -30.09
N GLU A 329 10.13 -1.05 -31.13
CA GLU A 329 9.02 -1.92 -31.50
C GLU A 329 9.51 -3.07 -32.40
N TYR A 330 8.97 -4.27 -32.16
CA TYR A 330 9.24 -5.47 -32.94
C TYR A 330 7.93 -6.15 -33.34
N ASP A 331 7.89 -6.69 -34.54
CA ASP A 331 6.78 -7.49 -35.03
C ASP A 331 6.92 -8.98 -34.72
N ASP A 332 8.14 -9.45 -34.52
CA ASP A 332 8.48 -10.85 -34.27
C ASP A 332 9.28 -11.03 -32.97
N TYR A 333 8.84 -11.98 -32.17
CA TYR A 333 9.46 -12.28 -30.86
C TYR A 333 10.92 -12.76 -30.99
N ASN A 334 11.24 -13.57 -32.04
CA ASN A 334 12.59 -14.09 -32.18
C ASN A 334 13.55 -13.03 -32.71
N GLU A 335 13.06 -12.04 -33.44
CA GLU A 335 13.84 -10.88 -33.84
C GLU A 335 14.19 -10.02 -32.63
N MET A 336 13.19 -9.69 -31.79
CA MET A 336 13.37 -8.97 -30.54
C MET A 336 14.33 -9.71 -29.59
N LEU A 337 14.21 -11.04 -29.52
CA LEU A 337 15.11 -11.85 -28.70
C LEU A 337 16.55 -11.87 -29.21
N ARG A 338 16.77 -11.88 -30.53
CA ARG A 338 18.10 -11.75 -31.14
C ARG A 338 18.69 -10.38 -30.82
N ALA A 339 17.93 -9.32 -30.97
CA ALA A 339 18.36 -7.97 -30.61
C ALA A 339 18.80 -7.85 -29.13
N LEU A 340 18.14 -8.55 -28.20
CA LEU A 340 18.58 -8.64 -26.82
C LEU A 340 19.90 -9.42 -26.69
N GLN A 341 20.03 -10.56 -27.36
CA GLN A 341 21.24 -11.39 -27.33
C GLN A 341 22.46 -10.70 -27.98
N ASP A 342 22.22 -9.88 -28.99
CA ASP A 342 23.23 -9.10 -29.71
C ASP A 342 23.50 -7.73 -29.05
N HIS A 343 22.89 -7.46 -27.86
CA HIS A 343 23.02 -6.22 -27.12
C HIS A 343 22.56 -4.96 -27.87
N GLU A 344 21.67 -5.11 -28.84
CA GLU A 344 21.02 -3.99 -29.54
C GLU A 344 19.94 -3.33 -28.65
N ILE A 345 19.28 -4.14 -27.78
CA ILE A 345 18.41 -3.70 -26.69
C ILE A 345 18.88 -4.30 -25.36
N ASP A 346 18.53 -3.66 -24.25
CA ASP A 346 18.98 -4.03 -22.92
C ASP A 346 17.95 -4.89 -22.19
N MET A 347 16.69 -4.71 -22.50
CA MET A 347 15.60 -5.48 -21.91
C MET A 347 14.43 -5.67 -22.85
N ILE A 348 13.67 -6.72 -22.60
CA ILE A 348 12.38 -6.99 -23.25
C ILE A 348 11.28 -6.77 -22.22
N PHE A 349 10.28 -5.96 -22.57
CA PHE A 349 9.10 -5.78 -21.76
C PHE A 349 8.01 -6.75 -22.17
N TYR A 350 7.47 -7.42 -21.15
CA TYR A 350 6.49 -8.49 -21.23
C TYR A 350 7.01 -9.79 -21.86
N VAL A 351 7.64 -10.57 -21.02
CA VAL A 351 8.00 -11.96 -21.32
C VAL A 351 7.12 -12.88 -20.50
N GLY A 352 6.43 -13.83 -21.15
CA GLY A 352 5.70 -14.88 -20.45
C GLY A 352 6.62 -15.64 -19.48
N ARG A 353 6.16 -15.93 -18.29
CA ARG A 353 6.93 -16.59 -17.22
C ARG A 353 7.23 -18.04 -17.61
N ASN A 354 8.37 -18.26 -18.23
CA ASN A 354 8.89 -19.61 -18.50
C ASN A 354 10.36 -19.67 -18.12
N PRO A 355 10.68 -20.07 -16.86
CA PRO A 355 12.06 -20.16 -16.36
C PRO A 355 12.94 -21.09 -17.19
N ASP A 356 12.40 -22.23 -17.65
CA ASP A 356 13.16 -23.20 -18.46
C ASP A 356 13.57 -22.62 -19.83
N LEU A 357 12.72 -21.77 -20.40
CA LEU A 357 13.02 -21.10 -21.65
C LEU A 357 14.04 -19.98 -21.45
N ALA A 358 13.98 -19.27 -20.34
CA ALA A 358 14.94 -18.24 -19.98
C ALA A 358 16.35 -18.83 -19.79
N GLU A 359 16.46 -19.93 -19.04
CA GLU A 359 17.73 -20.63 -18.83
C GLU A 359 18.33 -21.16 -20.15
N LYS A 360 17.51 -21.84 -20.97
CA LYS A 360 17.96 -22.33 -22.28
C LYS A 360 18.44 -21.23 -23.22
N LYS A 361 17.89 -20.02 -23.10
CA LYS A 361 18.22 -18.89 -23.95
C LYS A 361 19.23 -17.93 -23.30
N ARG A 362 19.78 -18.27 -22.13
CA ARG A 362 20.70 -17.44 -21.34
C ARG A 362 20.15 -16.05 -21.04
N LEU A 363 18.88 -15.98 -20.64
CA LEU A 363 18.21 -14.74 -20.26
C LEU A 363 18.06 -14.68 -18.75
N TYR A 364 18.26 -13.52 -18.18
CA TYR A 364 17.91 -13.26 -16.80
C TYR A 364 16.48 -12.70 -16.74
N THR A 365 15.62 -13.31 -15.94
CA THR A 365 14.28 -12.80 -15.68
C THR A 365 14.24 -12.15 -14.32
N TYR A 366 13.84 -10.89 -14.26
CA TYR A 366 13.57 -10.21 -13.00
C TYR A 366 12.32 -10.82 -12.35
N LYS A 367 12.47 -11.39 -11.15
CA LYS A 367 11.35 -11.82 -10.33
C LYS A 367 10.83 -10.63 -9.55
N HIS A 368 9.81 -9.95 -10.04
CA HIS A 368 8.97 -9.15 -9.17
C HIS A 368 8.07 -10.13 -8.42
N SER A 369 8.22 -10.25 -7.11
CA SER A 369 7.30 -10.99 -6.25
C SER A 369 6.03 -10.16 -6.02
N LEU A 370 5.20 -10.07 -7.03
CA LEU A 370 3.77 -9.99 -6.79
C LEU A 370 3.35 -11.44 -6.52
N ASP A 371 3.42 -11.84 -5.26
CA ASP A 371 2.79 -13.08 -4.80
C ASP A 371 1.26 -12.87 -4.82
N LEU A 372 0.70 -12.95 -6.01
CA LEU A 372 -0.68 -13.38 -6.17
C LEU A 372 -0.67 -14.88 -5.82
N GLN A 373 -1.00 -15.22 -4.60
CA GLN A 373 -1.33 -16.60 -4.25
C GLN A 373 -2.48 -17.04 -5.18
N PRO A 374 -2.35 -18.19 -5.88
CA PRO A 374 -3.52 -18.74 -6.55
C PRO A 374 -4.47 -19.22 -5.47
N ASP A 375 -5.71 -18.77 -5.53
CA ASP A 375 -6.82 -19.32 -4.75
C ASP A 375 -6.77 -20.83 -4.77
N GLY A 376 -6.62 -21.43 -3.59
CA GLY A 376 -6.77 -22.85 -3.37
C GLY A 376 -8.20 -23.27 -3.62
N GLY A 377 -8.55 -23.52 -4.88
CA GLY A 377 -9.76 -24.25 -5.24
C GLY A 377 -9.62 -25.69 -4.81
N ASN A 378 -10.24 -26.08 -3.69
CA ASN A 378 -10.54 -27.47 -3.37
C ASN A 378 -11.55 -28.01 -4.37
N GLY A 379 -11.15 -28.99 -5.19
CA GLY A 379 -12.01 -29.97 -5.81
C GLY A 379 -12.02 -31.25 -4.98
#